data_86a30df8592eca9217fad900326ea6ad
#
_entry.id   86a30df8592eca9217fad900326ea6ad
#
_cell.length_a   1.000
_cell.length_b   1.000
_cell.length_c   1.000
_cell.angle_alpha   90.00
_cell.angle_beta   90.00
_cell.angle_gamma   90.00
#
_symmetry.space_group_name_H-M   'P 1'
#
loop_
_entity.id
_entity.type
_entity.pdbx_description
1 polymer ?
#
loop_
_entity_poly.entity_id
_entity_poly.type
_entity_poly.pdbx_seq_one_letter_code
_entity_poly.pdbx_strand_id
1 'polypeptide(L)'
;MIAKVINLDLRRDKWRACEMELGPHFELERVSAIRNDWGWLGLWQTFKQIFAQADGDILIFEDDATYRGWATNLENAIKDLPEGWEMLMLGANIKDQRLDRINKTLARTYGAWTTHAIYYSHSLCKEMASLDLTVPIDEYFRTVVHPRGNSYVVYPFLSYQRPSDSDIEGGYKDYTNLFVESENRVRDFVNQ
;
A
#
# COMPACT_ATOMS: atom_id res chain seq x y z
N MET A 1 -8.60 -14.41 1.61
CA MET A 1 -8.54 -13.20 0.75
C MET A 1 -7.42 -13.36 -0.25
N ILE A 2 -7.67 -13.04 -1.52
CA ILE A 2 -6.64 -13.01 -2.56
C ILE A 2 -5.88 -11.70 -2.44
N ALA A 3 -4.55 -11.77 -2.50
CA ALA A 3 -3.66 -10.62 -2.52
C ALA A 3 -2.82 -10.63 -3.81
N LYS A 4 -2.86 -9.55 -4.57
CA LYS A 4 -2.01 -9.38 -5.74
C LYS A 4 -0.64 -8.88 -5.30
N VAL A 5 0.44 -9.49 -5.80
CA VAL A 5 1.82 -9.11 -5.48
C VAL A 5 2.52 -8.69 -6.77
N ILE A 6 2.90 -7.41 -6.83
CA ILE A 6 3.67 -6.85 -7.94
C ILE A 6 5.13 -7.26 -7.79
N ASN A 7 5.67 -7.96 -8.78
CA ASN A 7 7.06 -8.43 -8.75
C ASN A 7 7.66 -8.50 -10.16
N LEU A 8 8.87 -8.00 -10.34
CA LEU A 8 9.62 -8.15 -11.58
C LEU A 8 10.01 -9.62 -11.82
N ASP A 9 9.88 -10.12 -13.04
CA ASP A 9 10.15 -11.52 -13.39
C ASP A 9 11.60 -11.95 -13.06
N LEU A 10 12.53 -11.02 -13.10
CA LEU A 10 13.93 -11.26 -12.76
C LEU A 10 14.19 -11.30 -11.24
N ARG A 11 13.29 -10.79 -10.43
CA ARG A 11 13.42 -10.72 -8.96
C ARG A 11 12.77 -11.93 -8.28
N ARG A 12 13.20 -13.11 -8.67
CA ARG A 12 12.74 -14.40 -8.06
C ARG A 12 13.10 -14.51 -6.57
N ASP A 13 14.15 -13.84 -6.15
CA ASP A 13 14.56 -13.71 -4.75
C ASP A 13 13.48 -13.02 -3.93
N LYS A 14 12.98 -11.86 -4.40
CA LYS A 14 11.91 -11.11 -3.75
C LYS A 14 10.57 -11.88 -3.78
N TRP A 15 10.24 -12.55 -4.91
CA TRP A 15 9.05 -13.37 -4.98
C TRP A 15 9.03 -14.48 -3.92
N ARG A 16 10.12 -15.25 -3.79
CA ARG A 16 10.24 -16.30 -2.74
C ARG A 16 10.09 -15.73 -1.34
N ALA A 17 10.63 -14.53 -1.10
CA ALA A 17 10.47 -13.87 0.18
C ALA A 17 9.00 -13.50 0.45
N CYS A 18 8.24 -13.04 -0.56
CA CYS A 18 6.80 -12.82 -0.44
C CYS A 18 6.01 -14.10 -0.18
N GLU A 19 6.33 -15.21 -0.86
CA GLU A 19 5.68 -16.51 -0.61
C GLU A 19 5.85 -16.96 0.85
N MET A 20 7.03 -16.74 1.43
CA MET A 20 7.28 -17.08 2.83
C MET A 20 6.61 -16.13 3.82
N GLU A 21 6.57 -14.85 3.51
CA GLU A 21 6.07 -13.80 4.40
C GLU A 21 4.55 -13.63 4.33
N LEU A 22 4.01 -13.55 3.12
CA LEU A 22 2.59 -13.26 2.89
C LEU A 22 1.75 -14.53 2.69
N GLY A 23 2.34 -15.59 2.14
CA GLY A 23 1.64 -16.84 1.83
C GLY A 23 0.92 -17.52 3.00
N PRO A 24 1.44 -17.46 4.25
CA PRO A 24 0.70 -17.96 5.42
C PRO A 24 -0.61 -17.22 5.72
N HIS A 25 -0.79 -16.00 5.18
CA HIS A 25 -1.89 -15.10 5.51
C HIS A 25 -2.87 -14.90 4.34
N PHE A 26 -2.39 -15.04 3.09
CA PHE A 26 -3.14 -14.72 1.89
C PHE A 26 -2.95 -15.77 0.80
N GLU A 27 -3.95 -15.95 -0.03
CA GLU A 27 -3.80 -16.58 -1.34
C GLU A 27 -3.13 -15.56 -2.27
N LEU A 28 -1.90 -15.87 -2.74
CA LEU A 28 -1.10 -14.92 -3.51
C LEU A 28 -1.32 -15.07 -5.01
N GLU A 29 -1.64 -13.99 -5.68
CA GLU A 29 -1.64 -13.86 -7.13
C GLU A 29 -0.45 -12.98 -7.54
N ARG A 30 0.56 -13.61 -8.17
CA ARG A 30 1.72 -12.87 -8.67
C ARG A 30 1.36 -12.10 -9.94
N VAL A 31 1.66 -10.81 -9.94
CA VAL A 31 1.53 -9.93 -11.10
C VAL A 31 2.91 -9.55 -11.60
N SER A 32 3.22 -9.92 -12.86
CA SER A 32 4.49 -9.53 -13.49
C SER A 32 4.54 -8.02 -13.68
N ALA A 33 5.49 -7.37 -13.00
CA ALA A 33 5.67 -5.93 -13.11
C ALA A 33 6.18 -5.54 -14.51
N ILE A 34 5.65 -4.46 -15.06
CA ILE A 34 6.10 -3.90 -16.32
C ILE A 34 7.46 -3.24 -16.11
N ARG A 35 8.46 -3.72 -16.85
CA ARG A 35 9.78 -3.10 -16.85
C ARG A 35 9.77 -1.85 -17.72
N ASN A 36 10.26 -0.74 -17.18
CA ASN A 36 10.42 0.53 -17.89
C ASN A 36 11.74 1.17 -17.47
N ASP A 37 12.37 1.94 -18.37
CA ASP A 37 13.60 2.70 -18.04
C ASP A 37 13.36 3.70 -16.90
N TRP A 38 12.14 4.20 -16.80
CA TRP A 38 11.66 4.95 -15.65
C TRP A 38 10.87 4.01 -14.72
N GLY A 39 11.51 3.53 -13.66
CA GLY A 39 10.94 2.53 -12.76
C GLY A 39 9.55 2.91 -12.24
N TRP A 40 9.34 4.17 -11.87
CA TRP A 40 8.03 4.66 -11.42
C TRP A 40 6.93 4.52 -12.49
N LEU A 41 7.29 4.70 -13.78
CA LEU A 41 6.32 4.56 -14.87
C LEU A 41 5.95 3.09 -15.09
N GLY A 42 6.93 2.17 -14.99
CA GLY A 42 6.66 0.73 -15.03
C GLY A 42 5.75 0.29 -13.89
N LEU A 43 6.00 0.79 -12.68
CA LEU A 43 5.13 0.54 -11.53
C LEU A 43 3.71 1.07 -11.78
N TRP A 44 3.58 2.31 -12.24
CA TRP A 44 2.28 2.88 -12.58
C TRP A 44 1.52 2.06 -13.62
N GLN A 45 2.19 1.69 -14.72
CA GLN A 45 1.59 0.87 -15.78
C GLN A 45 1.10 -0.48 -15.25
N THR A 46 1.84 -1.08 -14.31
CA THR A 46 1.44 -2.32 -13.65
C THR A 46 0.19 -2.11 -12.78
N PHE A 47 0.16 -1.07 -11.96
CA PHE A 47 -1.04 -0.71 -11.19
C PHE A 47 -2.25 -0.46 -12.08
N LYS A 48 -2.07 0.29 -13.18
CA LYS A 48 -3.15 0.58 -14.15
C LYS A 48 -3.76 -0.70 -14.73
N GLN A 49 -2.93 -1.70 -15.07
CA GLN A 49 -3.42 -3.00 -15.54
C GLN A 49 -4.20 -3.74 -14.44
N ILE A 50 -3.71 -3.75 -13.21
CA ILE A 50 -4.41 -4.38 -12.09
C ILE A 50 -5.75 -3.70 -11.84
N PHE A 51 -5.78 -2.38 -11.80
CA PHE A 51 -6.99 -1.60 -11.59
C PHE A 51 -8.03 -1.80 -12.69
N ALA A 52 -7.59 -1.88 -13.96
CA ALA A 52 -8.49 -2.13 -15.10
C ALA A 52 -9.14 -3.52 -15.07
N GLN A 53 -8.54 -4.49 -14.37
CA GLN A 53 -9.04 -5.87 -14.24
C GLN A 53 -9.79 -6.10 -12.92
N ALA A 54 -9.87 -5.08 -12.05
CA ALA A 54 -10.54 -5.22 -10.77
C ALA A 54 -12.05 -5.33 -10.95
N ASP A 55 -12.65 -6.38 -10.40
CA ASP A 55 -14.11 -6.62 -10.36
C ASP A 55 -14.70 -6.35 -8.97
N GLY A 56 -13.88 -5.90 -8.02
CA GLY A 56 -14.22 -5.56 -6.65
C GLY A 56 -13.07 -4.81 -5.98
N ASP A 57 -13.15 -4.70 -4.64
CA ASP A 57 -12.07 -4.16 -3.84
C ASP A 57 -10.87 -5.11 -3.86
N ILE A 58 -9.65 -4.59 -3.92
CA ILE A 58 -8.44 -5.39 -4.10
C ILE A 58 -7.33 -5.06 -3.11
N LEU A 59 -6.61 -6.09 -2.68
CA LEU A 59 -5.39 -5.97 -1.88
C LEU A 59 -4.18 -6.13 -2.78
N ILE A 60 -3.28 -5.13 -2.76
CA ILE A 60 -2.04 -5.14 -3.54
C ILE A 60 -0.86 -4.98 -2.60
N PHE A 61 0.17 -5.82 -2.79
CA PHE A 61 1.48 -5.70 -2.18
C PHE A 61 2.55 -5.47 -3.26
N GLU A 62 3.61 -4.75 -2.90
CA GLU A 62 4.87 -4.78 -3.63
C GLU A 62 5.76 -5.90 -3.08
N ASP A 63 6.77 -6.31 -3.83
CA ASP A 63 7.58 -7.50 -3.52
C ASP A 63 8.59 -7.31 -2.37
N ASP A 64 8.63 -6.14 -1.77
CA ASP A 64 9.37 -5.84 -0.55
C ASP A 64 8.47 -5.65 0.69
N ALA A 65 7.16 -5.82 0.55
CA ALA A 65 6.25 -5.76 1.68
C ALA A 65 6.47 -6.93 2.65
N THR A 66 6.34 -6.62 3.95
CA THR A 66 6.20 -7.62 5.02
C THR A 66 4.77 -7.61 5.53
N TYR A 67 4.38 -8.64 6.30
CA TYR A 67 3.09 -8.65 6.96
C TYR A 67 3.23 -9.02 8.43
N ARG A 68 2.61 -8.24 9.31
CA ARG A 68 2.64 -8.42 10.76
C ARG A 68 1.20 -8.54 11.27
N GLY A 69 0.95 -9.60 12.00
CA GLY A 69 -0.35 -9.83 12.61
C GLY A 69 -1.10 -11.00 11.97
N TRP A 70 -2.38 -11.08 12.28
CA TRP A 70 -3.28 -12.13 11.78
C TRP A 70 -4.14 -11.57 10.65
N ALA A 71 -4.58 -12.42 9.73
CA ALA A 71 -5.50 -12.03 8.66
C ALA A 71 -6.77 -11.33 9.20
N THR A 72 -7.24 -11.75 10.37
CA THR A 72 -8.38 -11.13 11.08
C THR A 72 -8.16 -9.67 11.45
N ASN A 73 -6.91 -9.20 11.60
CA ASN A 73 -6.64 -7.78 11.87
C ASN A 73 -7.03 -6.91 10.67
N LEU A 74 -6.67 -7.35 9.46
CA LEU A 74 -7.04 -6.66 8.23
C LEU A 74 -8.56 -6.71 8.01
N GLU A 75 -9.19 -7.88 8.21
CA GLU A 75 -10.64 -8.03 8.07
C GLU A 75 -11.41 -7.11 9.02
N ASN A 76 -10.93 -6.93 10.25
CA ASN A 76 -11.55 -6.02 11.22
C ASN A 76 -11.35 -4.55 10.80
N ALA A 77 -10.16 -4.18 10.33
CA ALA A 77 -9.90 -2.83 9.83
C ALA A 77 -10.79 -2.50 8.63
N ILE A 78 -11.02 -3.47 7.72
CA ILE A 78 -11.92 -3.29 6.58
C ILE A 78 -13.37 -3.06 7.03
N LYS A 79 -13.86 -3.79 8.05
CA LYS A 79 -15.21 -3.61 8.60
C LYS A 79 -15.43 -2.25 9.23
N ASP A 80 -14.36 -1.64 9.74
CA ASP A 80 -14.39 -0.34 10.40
C ASP A 80 -14.25 0.84 9.43
N LEU A 81 -14.04 0.58 8.12
CA LEU A 81 -13.92 1.64 7.13
C LEU A 81 -15.24 2.39 6.97
N PRO A 82 -15.22 3.73 7.03
CA PRO A 82 -16.39 4.55 6.77
C PRO A 82 -16.89 4.40 5.33
N GLU A 83 -18.17 4.66 5.11
CA GLU A 83 -18.74 4.70 3.77
C GLU A 83 -18.00 5.69 2.87
N GLY A 84 -17.81 5.33 1.61
CA GLY A 84 -17.08 6.14 0.64
C GLY A 84 -15.56 6.12 0.77
N TRP A 85 -15.00 5.17 1.55
CA TRP A 85 -13.54 5.00 1.62
C TRP A 85 -12.95 4.68 0.23
N GLU A 86 -11.70 5.11 0.01
CA GLU A 86 -10.99 4.90 -1.25
C GLU A 86 -9.79 3.96 -1.07
N MET A 87 -9.01 4.11 0.02
CA MET A 87 -7.87 3.25 0.29
C MET A 87 -7.63 3.05 1.79
N LEU A 88 -7.17 1.84 2.13
CA LEU A 88 -6.67 1.48 3.46
C LEU A 88 -5.20 1.07 3.32
N MET A 89 -4.31 1.87 3.87
CA MET A 89 -2.89 1.61 3.93
C MET A 89 -2.58 0.69 5.11
N LEU A 90 -1.89 -0.43 4.86
CA LEU A 90 -1.51 -1.38 5.90
C LEU A 90 -0.28 -0.92 6.69
N GLY A 91 0.40 0.06 6.20
CA GLY A 91 1.50 0.82 6.77
C GLY A 91 1.84 1.97 5.82
N ALA A 92 2.42 3.04 6.33
CA ALA A 92 2.68 4.22 5.52
C ALA A 92 3.82 5.08 6.07
N ASN A 93 4.45 5.85 5.22
CA ASN A 93 5.31 6.94 5.63
C ASN A 93 4.48 8.22 5.79
N ILE A 94 4.16 8.57 7.04
CA ILE A 94 3.36 9.73 7.41
C ILE A 94 4.26 10.69 8.18
N LYS A 95 4.76 11.76 7.55
CA LYS A 95 5.59 12.77 8.22
C LYS A 95 4.71 13.76 8.98
N ASP A 96 4.54 14.95 8.46
CA ASP A 96 3.83 16.05 9.15
C ASP A 96 2.37 16.22 8.68
N GLN A 97 1.81 15.17 8.09
CA GLN A 97 0.47 15.21 7.51
C GLN A 97 -0.60 15.17 8.60
N ARG A 98 -1.73 15.81 8.30
CA ARG A 98 -2.91 15.78 9.17
C ARG A 98 -3.44 14.35 9.27
N LEU A 99 -3.85 13.98 10.49
CA LEU A 99 -4.57 12.76 10.81
C LEU A 99 -5.90 13.12 11.49
N ASP A 100 -6.94 12.35 11.25
CA ASP A 100 -8.17 12.38 12.02
C ASP A 100 -8.42 10.99 12.59
N ARG A 101 -8.73 10.90 13.89
CA ARG A 101 -9.04 9.63 14.54
C ARG A 101 -10.42 9.12 14.09
N ILE A 102 -10.48 7.86 13.65
CA ILE A 102 -11.74 7.15 13.40
C ILE A 102 -12.07 6.29 14.63
N ASN A 103 -11.14 5.44 15.03
CA ASN A 103 -11.26 4.64 16.26
C ASN A 103 -9.85 4.31 16.81
N LYS A 104 -9.72 3.32 17.67
CA LYS A 104 -8.43 2.93 18.30
C LYS A 104 -7.46 2.22 17.33
N THR A 105 -7.95 1.75 16.19
CA THR A 105 -7.18 0.96 15.23
C THR A 105 -7.19 1.54 13.83
N LEU A 106 -7.82 2.70 13.63
CA LEU A 106 -7.97 3.32 12.31
C LEU A 106 -7.88 4.84 12.41
N ALA A 107 -7.02 5.43 11.61
CA ALA A 107 -6.92 6.86 11.42
C ALA A 107 -7.13 7.23 9.95
N ARG A 108 -7.76 8.37 9.70
CA ARG A 108 -7.80 9.01 8.38
C ARG A 108 -6.51 9.76 8.16
N THR A 109 -5.91 9.64 6.98
CA THR A 109 -4.73 10.42 6.58
C THR A 109 -5.05 11.33 5.41
N TYR A 110 -4.44 12.51 5.39
CA TYR A 110 -4.54 13.50 4.31
C TYR A 110 -3.24 13.60 3.49
N GLY A 111 -2.29 12.73 3.75
CA GLY A 111 -1.07 12.59 2.99
C GLY A 111 -0.18 11.49 3.55
N ALA A 112 0.28 10.63 2.68
CA ALA A 112 1.20 9.56 3.00
C ALA A 112 2.01 9.22 1.75
N TRP A 113 3.16 8.59 1.95
CA TRP A 113 3.95 7.99 0.89
C TRP A 113 3.92 6.48 1.02
N THR A 114 4.35 5.82 -0.02
CA THR A 114 4.45 4.37 -0.21
C THR A 114 3.16 3.72 -0.71
N THR A 115 3.36 2.75 -1.58
CA THR A 115 2.30 1.92 -2.18
C THR A 115 2.50 0.43 -1.89
N HIS A 116 3.43 0.11 -0.97
CA HIS A 116 3.91 -1.26 -0.73
C HIS A 116 2.84 -2.25 -0.26
N ALA A 117 1.76 -1.77 0.42
CA ALA A 117 0.70 -2.62 0.95
C ALA A 117 -0.60 -1.80 1.16
N ILE A 118 -1.52 -1.88 0.21
CA ILE A 118 -2.76 -1.09 0.24
C ILE A 118 -3.95 -1.94 -0.21
N TYR A 119 -5.07 -1.79 0.50
CA TYR A 119 -6.37 -2.26 0.08
C TYR A 119 -7.13 -1.10 -0.58
N TYR A 120 -7.51 -1.31 -1.83
CA TYR A 120 -8.12 -0.30 -2.70
C TYR A 120 -9.61 -0.59 -2.90
N SER A 121 -10.44 0.45 -2.84
CA SER A 121 -11.83 0.34 -3.22
C SER A 121 -11.99 0.16 -4.73
N HIS A 122 -13.03 -0.57 -5.13
CA HIS A 122 -13.35 -0.73 -6.54
C HIS A 122 -13.63 0.60 -7.25
N SER A 123 -14.23 1.57 -6.55
CA SER A 123 -14.47 2.92 -7.10
C SER A 123 -13.17 3.63 -7.46
N LEU A 124 -12.17 3.59 -6.57
CA LEU A 124 -10.86 4.17 -6.85
C LEU A 124 -10.14 3.40 -7.98
N CYS A 125 -10.23 2.06 -7.98
CA CYS A 125 -9.64 1.26 -9.07
C CYS A 125 -10.17 1.70 -10.45
N LYS A 126 -11.49 1.89 -10.58
CA LYS A 126 -12.11 2.36 -11.85
C LYS A 126 -11.62 3.75 -12.25
N GLU A 127 -11.52 4.67 -11.30
CA GLU A 127 -10.98 6.01 -11.56
C GLU A 127 -9.55 5.91 -12.06
N MET A 128 -8.69 5.24 -11.29
CA MET A 128 -7.26 5.13 -11.59
C MET A 128 -6.99 4.43 -12.94
N ALA A 129 -7.78 3.42 -13.30
CA ALA A 129 -7.65 2.72 -14.57
C ALA A 129 -7.84 3.65 -15.80
N SER A 130 -8.59 4.74 -15.64
CA SER A 130 -8.86 5.71 -16.71
C SER A 130 -7.79 6.80 -16.87
N LEU A 131 -6.86 6.91 -15.91
CA LEU A 131 -5.87 7.99 -15.88
C LEU A 131 -4.59 7.61 -16.64
N ASP A 132 -3.85 8.65 -17.06
CA ASP A 132 -2.45 8.55 -17.48
C ASP A 132 -1.64 9.49 -16.59
N LEU A 133 -0.85 8.92 -15.68
CA LEU A 133 -0.06 9.71 -14.74
C LEU A 133 1.23 10.21 -15.38
N THR A 134 1.58 11.44 -15.05
CA THR A 134 2.85 12.09 -15.41
C THR A 134 3.78 12.24 -14.21
N VAL A 135 3.38 11.71 -13.06
CA VAL A 135 4.13 11.70 -11.80
C VAL A 135 4.07 10.29 -11.19
N PRO A 136 4.98 9.93 -10.27
CA PRO A 136 4.89 8.68 -9.52
C PRO A 136 3.53 8.50 -8.85
N ILE A 137 3.05 7.25 -8.75
CA ILE A 137 1.70 6.94 -8.24
C ILE A 137 1.53 7.35 -6.78
N ASP A 138 2.54 7.18 -5.94
CA ASP A 138 2.53 7.61 -4.54
C ASP A 138 2.43 9.13 -4.41
N GLU A 139 3.10 9.88 -5.29
CA GLU A 139 3.00 11.33 -5.35
C GLU A 139 1.59 11.78 -5.81
N TYR A 140 1.00 11.07 -6.78
CA TYR A 140 -0.38 11.33 -7.17
C TYR A 140 -1.34 11.04 -6.00
N PHE A 141 -1.18 9.93 -5.32
CA PHE A 141 -2.01 9.65 -4.14
C PHE A 141 -1.85 10.73 -3.08
N ARG A 142 -0.62 11.13 -2.77
CA ARG A 142 -0.33 12.15 -1.77
C ARG A 142 -0.97 13.51 -2.10
N THR A 143 -0.95 13.91 -3.36
CA THR A 143 -1.35 15.26 -3.78
C THR A 143 -2.80 15.36 -4.25
N VAL A 144 -3.41 14.25 -4.68
CA VAL A 144 -4.74 14.26 -5.27
C VAL A 144 -5.73 13.39 -4.49
N VAL A 145 -5.36 12.14 -4.13
CA VAL A 145 -6.32 11.20 -3.53
C VAL A 145 -6.44 11.42 -2.02
N HIS A 146 -5.33 11.42 -1.28
CA HIS A 146 -5.36 11.60 0.18
C HIS A 146 -6.05 12.90 0.64
N PRO A 147 -5.86 14.06 -0.03
CA PRO A 147 -6.55 15.29 0.36
C PRO A 147 -8.08 15.24 0.31
N ARG A 148 -8.67 14.26 -0.39
CA ARG A 148 -10.12 14.02 -0.42
C ARG A 148 -10.67 13.59 0.95
N GLY A 149 -9.79 13.03 1.82
CA GLY A 149 -10.17 12.58 3.14
C GLY A 149 -10.82 11.19 3.17
N ASN A 150 -10.61 10.36 2.13
CA ASN A 150 -11.13 9.00 2.04
C ASN A 150 -10.02 7.94 2.11
N SER A 151 -8.83 8.33 2.56
CA SER A 151 -7.67 7.46 2.77
C SER A 151 -7.47 7.18 4.25
N TYR A 152 -7.21 5.93 4.58
CA TYR A 152 -7.09 5.47 5.96
C TYR A 152 -5.79 4.70 6.15
N VAL A 153 -5.30 4.67 7.38
CA VAL A 153 -4.18 3.86 7.82
C VAL A 153 -4.56 3.06 9.04
N VAL A 154 -4.22 1.78 9.05
CA VAL A 154 -4.47 0.87 10.18
C VAL A 154 -3.43 1.08 11.28
N TYR A 155 -3.83 0.89 12.54
CA TYR A 155 -2.93 0.83 13.69
C TYR A 155 -3.24 -0.40 14.57
N PRO A 156 -2.25 -1.15 15.03
CA PRO A 156 -0.82 -1.10 14.61
C PRO A 156 -0.65 -1.36 13.12
N PHE A 157 0.48 -0.89 12.54
CA PHE A 157 0.78 -1.16 11.14
C PHE A 157 0.86 -2.67 10.89
N LEU A 158 0.19 -3.13 9.86
CA LEU A 158 0.18 -4.54 9.45
C LEU A 158 1.26 -4.86 8.42
N SER A 159 1.85 -3.84 7.79
CA SER A 159 2.88 -3.99 6.79
C SER A 159 3.95 -2.93 6.89
N TYR A 160 5.17 -3.33 6.59
CA TYR A 160 6.36 -2.49 6.45
C TYR A 160 7.04 -2.82 5.13
N GLN A 161 7.87 -1.93 4.63
CA GLN A 161 8.80 -2.24 3.55
C GLN A 161 10.06 -2.91 4.12
N ARG A 162 10.43 -4.06 3.55
CA ARG A 162 11.68 -4.73 3.85
C ARG A 162 12.84 -3.96 3.26
N PRO A 163 13.93 -3.73 4.00
CA PRO A 163 15.15 -3.21 3.43
C PRO A 163 15.63 -4.07 2.26
N SER A 164 15.82 -3.45 1.09
CA SER A 164 16.20 -4.16 -0.14
C SER A 164 16.79 -3.21 -1.18
N ASP A 165 17.37 -3.77 -2.25
CA ASP A 165 17.71 -2.98 -3.42
C ASP A 165 16.44 -2.53 -4.15
N SER A 166 16.32 -1.21 -4.37
CA SER A 166 15.21 -0.60 -5.08
C SER A 166 15.41 -0.69 -6.59
N ASP A 167 14.44 -1.27 -7.27
CA ASP A 167 14.41 -1.32 -8.74
C ASP A 167 13.89 0.00 -9.35
N ILE A 168 13.35 0.91 -8.51
CA ILE A 168 12.81 2.22 -8.93
C ILE A 168 13.87 3.31 -8.73
N GLU A 169 14.39 3.43 -7.51
CA GLU A 169 15.32 4.50 -7.12
C GLU A 169 16.80 4.11 -7.28
N GLY A 170 17.06 2.82 -7.45
CA GLY A 170 18.41 2.25 -7.46
C GLY A 170 19.08 2.21 -6.09
N GLY A 171 19.95 1.21 -5.90
CA GLY A 171 20.70 1.00 -4.66
C GLY A 171 19.86 0.48 -3.49
N TYR A 172 20.55 0.16 -2.41
CA TYR A 172 19.95 -0.36 -1.18
C TYR A 172 19.16 0.73 -0.43
N LYS A 173 17.93 0.41 -0.04
CA LYS A 173 17.04 1.29 0.70
C LYS A 173 16.59 0.62 2.00
N ASP A 174 16.57 1.40 3.07
CA ASP A 174 16.03 1.02 4.37
C ASP A 174 15.13 2.13 4.91
N TYR A 175 13.84 1.89 4.87
CA TYR A 175 12.82 2.82 5.35
C TYR A 175 12.28 2.45 6.74
N THR A 176 12.88 1.47 7.43
CA THR A 176 12.38 0.95 8.71
C THR A 176 12.13 2.06 9.72
N ASN A 177 13.07 3.00 9.88
CA ASN A 177 12.90 4.10 10.83
C ASN A 177 11.73 5.01 10.48
N LEU A 178 11.51 5.29 9.19
CA LEU A 178 10.38 6.13 8.75
C LEU A 178 9.03 5.47 9.06
N PHE A 179 8.95 4.15 8.90
CA PHE A 179 7.74 3.40 9.28
C PHE A 179 7.52 3.40 10.80
N VAL A 180 8.57 3.16 11.59
CA VAL A 180 8.49 3.17 13.05
C VAL A 180 8.07 4.55 13.58
N GLU A 181 8.64 5.62 13.06
CA GLU A 181 8.26 7.01 13.42
C GLU A 181 6.80 7.30 13.04
N SER A 182 6.39 6.88 11.84
CA SER A 182 5.01 7.05 11.36
C SER A 182 4.01 6.25 12.20
N GLU A 183 4.33 5.00 12.53
CA GLU A 183 3.47 4.18 13.38
C GLU A 183 3.34 4.77 14.80
N ASN A 184 4.45 5.23 15.38
CA ASN A 184 4.42 5.90 16.69
C ASN A 184 3.52 7.14 16.64
N ARG A 185 3.59 7.91 15.59
CA ARG A 185 2.72 9.07 15.41
C ARG A 185 1.25 8.69 15.31
N VAL A 186 0.90 7.67 14.52
CA VAL A 186 -0.48 7.17 14.43
C VAL A 186 -0.93 6.66 15.80
N ARG A 187 -0.10 5.89 16.50
CA ARG A 187 -0.37 5.41 17.87
C ARG A 187 -0.74 6.55 18.81
N ASP A 188 0.10 7.58 18.86
CA ASP A 188 -0.08 8.69 19.79
C ASP A 188 -1.37 9.47 19.46
N PHE A 189 -1.78 9.45 18.18
CA PHE A 189 -2.98 10.09 17.73
C PHE A 189 -4.26 9.28 18.01
N VAL A 190 -4.27 7.97 17.77
CA VAL A 190 -5.46 7.13 18.00
C VAL A 190 -5.72 6.83 19.48
N ASN A 191 -4.73 7.04 20.34
CA ASN A 191 -4.86 6.83 21.78
C ASN A 191 -5.21 8.10 22.58
N GLN A 192 -5.34 9.26 21.91
CA GLN A 192 -5.88 10.50 22.53
C GLN A 192 -7.41 10.39 22.63
#